data_87e9df934cff3d377f5b9de7dd258b75
#
_entry.id   87e9df934cff3d377f5b9de7dd258b75
#
_cell.length_a   1.000
_cell.length_b   1.000
_cell.length_c   1.000
_cell.angle_alpha   90.00
_cell.angle_beta   90.00
_cell.angle_gamma   90.00
#
_symmetry.space_group_name_H-M   'P 1'
#
loop_
_entity.id
_entity.type
_entity.pdbx_description
1 polymer ?
#
loop_
_entity_poly.entity_id
_entity_poly.type
_entity_poly.pdbx_seq_one_letter_code
_entity_poly.pdbx_strand_id
1 'polypeptide(L)'
;ERIPAGYVGVVYNMNGGVDGEVLTQGWHLVAPTKKVTQYSIGIEQSYLTAEDKGDSPKDESFNIPTSDGKTVRVNIEFSYRFDEARVSETFAMFKGKSGEAIKDSFIKPKVVAWTQEVSANYPVTDIFGDKRTEINAELDTYLREKFDQYGIIIDTVNFTDISVDDETAAAIQKKVTAQQELELANIEKQTAKVQAEKDREV
;
A
#
# COMPACT_ATOMS: atom_id res chain seq x y z
N GLU A 1 31.39 13.46 6.41
CA GLU A 1 29.99 12.99 6.32
C GLU A 1 29.87 11.56 6.86
N ARG A 2 28.90 11.35 7.70
CA ARG A 2 28.61 10.02 8.25
C ARG A 2 27.34 9.46 7.61
N ILE A 3 27.45 8.28 7.05
CA ILE A 3 26.31 7.55 6.50
C ILE A 3 25.96 6.41 7.49
N PRO A 4 24.81 6.46 8.16
CA PRO A 4 24.39 5.39 9.08
C PRO A 4 24.11 4.08 8.38
N ALA A 5 24.10 2.98 9.14
CA ALA A 5 23.66 1.69 8.64
C ALA A 5 22.22 1.78 8.11
N GLY A 6 21.95 1.15 6.96
CA GLY A 6 20.65 1.21 6.30
C GLY A 6 20.41 2.45 5.44
N TYR A 7 21.44 3.27 5.24
CA TYR A 7 21.36 4.47 4.39
C TYR A 7 22.47 4.46 3.35
N VAL A 8 22.25 5.22 2.29
CA VAL A 8 23.25 5.59 1.29
C VAL A 8 23.17 7.08 1.02
N GLY A 9 24.28 7.68 0.59
CA GLY A 9 24.36 9.11 0.29
C GLY A 9 24.56 9.36 -1.19
N VAL A 10 23.75 10.21 -1.78
CA VAL A 10 23.97 10.72 -3.14
C VAL A 10 24.75 12.02 -3.05
N VAL A 11 25.91 12.06 -3.71
CA VAL A 11 26.80 13.23 -3.74
C VAL A 11 26.43 14.12 -4.92
N TYR A 12 26.28 15.40 -4.67
CA TYR A 12 25.99 16.38 -5.69
C TYR A 12 26.77 17.68 -5.47
N ASN A 13 27.04 18.39 -6.57
CA ASN A 13 27.70 19.67 -6.53
C ASN A 13 26.75 20.80 -6.16
N MET A 14 27.21 21.81 -5.45
CA MET A 14 26.43 23.00 -5.15
C MET A 14 25.96 23.74 -6.43
N ASN A 15 26.61 23.47 -7.56
CA ASN A 15 26.21 23.99 -8.88
C ASN A 15 25.10 23.18 -9.56
N GLY A 16 24.57 22.15 -8.88
CA GLY A 16 23.42 21.36 -9.34
C GLY A 16 23.74 20.04 -10.04
N GLY A 17 24.98 19.71 -10.29
CA GLY A 17 25.36 18.42 -10.92
C GLY A 17 25.44 17.26 -9.91
N VAL A 18 24.98 16.09 -10.34
CA VAL A 18 25.15 14.84 -9.59
C VAL A 18 26.48 14.20 -9.98
N ASP A 19 27.30 13.83 -8.99
CA ASP A 19 28.62 13.23 -9.24
C ASP A 19 28.56 11.77 -9.72
N GLY A 20 27.41 11.12 -9.60
CA GLY A 20 27.28 9.70 -9.84
C GLY A 20 27.90 8.83 -8.75
N GLU A 21 28.51 9.42 -7.74
CA GLU A 21 29.06 8.72 -6.59
C GLU A 21 27.96 8.49 -5.55
N VAL A 22 27.91 7.25 -5.02
CA VAL A 22 27.02 6.86 -3.94
C VAL A 22 27.88 6.42 -2.76
N LEU A 23 27.69 7.09 -1.62
CA LEU A 23 28.40 6.79 -0.38
C LEU A 23 27.67 5.68 0.37
N THR A 24 28.40 4.60 0.68
CA THR A 24 27.92 3.53 1.55
C THR A 24 28.05 3.91 3.02
N GLN A 25 27.53 3.07 3.93
CA GLN A 25 27.65 3.32 5.36
C GLN A 25 29.09 3.56 5.79
N GLY A 26 29.27 4.45 6.75
CA GLY A 26 30.56 4.80 7.33
C GLY A 26 30.91 6.28 7.22
N TRP A 27 32.14 6.61 7.54
CA TRP A 27 32.67 7.97 7.43
C TRP A 27 33.29 8.21 6.05
N HIS A 28 32.97 9.35 5.46
CA HIS A 28 33.48 9.76 4.14
C HIS A 28 33.96 11.21 4.19
N LEU A 29 35.08 11.46 3.51
CA LEU A 29 35.54 12.82 3.25
C LEU A 29 34.81 13.36 2.02
N VAL A 30 34.15 14.49 2.19
CA VAL A 30 33.38 15.15 1.11
C VAL A 30 33.93 16.56 0.95
N ALA A 31 34.18 16.95 -0.29
CA ALA A 31 34.68 18.30 -0.61
C ALA A 31 33.68 19.36 -0.13
N PRO A 32 34.16 20.56 0.33
CA PRO A 32 33.26 21.62 0.80
C PRO A 32 32.26 22.14 -0.22
N THR A 33 32.55 21.93 -1.51
CA THR A 33 31.68 22.31 -2.63
C THR A 33 30.61 21.29 -2.95
N LYS A 34 30.64 20.14 -2.27
CA LYS A 34 29.71 19.04 -2.50
C LYS A 34 28.77 18.87 -1.31
N LYS A 35 27.59 18.40 -1.58
CA LYS A 35 26.57 18.03 -0.59
C LYS A 35 26.15 16.59 -0.75
N VAL A 36 25.56 16.03 0.30
CA VAL A 36 25.11 14.65 0.34
C VAL A 36 23.66 14.63 0.79
N THR A 37 22.82 13.94 0.03
CA THR A 37 21.45 13.60 0.43
C THR A 37 21.39 12.12 0.73
N GLN A 38 20.93 11.77 1.93
CA GLN A 38 20.85 10.39 2.37
C GLN A 38 19.46 9.80 2.07
N TYR A 39 19.46 8.57 1.60
CA TYR A 39 18.24 7.78 1.36
C TYR A 39 18.30 6.49 2.17
N SER A 40 17.16 6.13 2.77
CA SER A 40 17.03 4.87 3.47
C SER A 40 16.94 3.71 2.47
N ILE A 41 17.86 2.77 2.56
CA ILE A 41 17.82 1.48 1.84
C ILE A 41 17.34 0.35 2.75
N GLY A 42 17.11 0.67 4.04
CA GLY A 42 16.43 -0.18 4.99
C GLY A 42 14.93 0.08 4.99
N ILE A 43 14.19 -0.82 5.64
CA ILE A 43 12.73 -0.74 5.68
C ILE A 43 12.27 0.46 6.50
N GLU A 44 11.45 1.31 5.87
CA GLU A 44 10.75 2.42 6.50
C GLU A 44 9.27 2.07 6.64
N GLN A 45 8.74 2.18 7.85
CA GLN A 45 7.33 2.00 8.12
C GLN A 45 6.60 3.34 8.05
N SER A 46 5.49 3.39 7.32
CA SER A 46 4.70 4.58 7.11
C SER A 46 3.21 4.33 7.39
N TYR A 47 2.51 5.37 7.80
CA TYR A 47 1.14 5.27 8.29
C TYR A 47 0.24 6.31 7.64
N LEU A 48 -0.92 5.86 7.19
CA LEU A 48 -2.04 6.69 6.72
C LEU A 48 -3.25 6.34 7.59
N THR A 49 -3.25 6.84 8.81
CA THR A 49 -4.19 6.44 9.86
C THR A 49 -4.96 7.62 10.43
N ALA A 50 -6.15 7.34 10.95
CA ALA A 50 -6.98 8.35 11.63
C ALA A 50 -6.37 8.78 12.96
N GLU A 51 -5.68 7.87 13.64
CA GLU A 51 -5.02 8.14 14.90
C GLU A 51 -3.60 8.63 14.67
N ASP A 52 -3.08 9.44 15.58
CA ASP A 52 -1.68 9.85 15.63
C ASP A 52 -0.83 8.60 15.87
N LYS A 53 -0.14 8.15 14.84
CA LYS A 53 0.70 6.96 14.88
C LYS A 53 1.86 7.09 13.91
N GLY A 54 3.07 6.88 14.43
CA GLY A 54 4.28 6.93 13.62
C GLY A 54 4.43 8.28 12.89
N ASP A 55 4.48 8.24 11.56
CA ASP A 55 4.59 9.41 10.70
C ASP A 55 3.23 9.99 10.26
N SER A 56 2.15 9.63 10.95
CA SER A 56 0.80 10.17 10.74
C SER A 56 0.39 11.03 11.95
N PRO A 57 0.82 12.30 12.01
CA PRO A 57 0.56 13.17 13.17
C PRO A 57 -0.86 13.76 13.21
N LYS A 58 -1.64 13.51 12.20
CA LYS A 58 -3.03 13.96 12.04
C LYS A 58 -3.83 12.86 11.36
N ASP A 59 -5.14 13.05 11.23
CA ASP A 59 -5.99 12.12 10.48
C ASP A 59 -5.58 12.08 9.01
N GLU A 60 -4.91 11.03 8.60
CA GLU A 60 -4.52 10.73 7.23
C GLU A 60 -5.27 9.51 6.67
N SER A 61 -6.29 9.00 7.39
CA SER A 61 -7.22 8.02 6.83
C SER A 61 -7.92 8.60 5.61
N PHE A 62 -8.37 7.76 4.71
CA PHE A 62 -8.95 8.24 3.46
C PHE A 62 -10.09 7.34 2.97
N ASN A 63 -10.90 7.89 2.08
CA ASN A 63 -11.99 7.18 1.45
C ASN A 63 -11.53 6.50 0.17
N ILE A 64 -11.98 5.27 -0.03
CA ILE A 64 -11.79 4.54 -1.28
C ILE A 64 -13.14 4.28 -1.94
N PRO A 65 -13.26 4.46 -3.26
CA PRO A 65 -14.48 4.16 -4.00
C PRO A 65 -14.61 2.66 -4.25
N THR A 66 -15.82 2.22 -4.46
CA THR A 66 -16.15 0.85 -4.86
C THR A 66 -16.84 0.83 -6.23
N SER A 67 -16.86 -0.34 -6.89
CA SER A 67 -17.49 -0.46 -8.21
C SER A 67 -19.01 -0.27 -8.20
N ASP A 68 -19.64 -0.44 -7.04
CA ASP A 68 -21.09 -0.25 -6.84
C ASP A 68 -21.45 1.14 -6.29
N GLY A 69 -20.55 2.09 -6.41
CA GLY A 69 -20.80 3.49 -6.03
C GLY A 69 -20.82 3.76 -4.53
N LYS A 70 -20.29 2.86 -3.72
CA LYS A 70 -20.15 3.04 -2.28
C LYS A 70 -18.78 3.62 -1.94
N THR A 71 -18.67 4.15 -0.74
CA THR A 71 -17.42 4.70 -0.21
C THR A 71 -17.04 4.01 1.08
N VAL A 72 -15.77 3.66 1.19
CA VAL A 72 -15.23 2.96 2.36
C VAL A 72 -14.10 3.81 2.94
N ARG A 73 -14.11 3.99 4.26
CA ARG A 73 -13.03 4.67 4.98
C ARG A 73 -11.98 3.67 5.40
N VAL A 74 -10.71 3.93 5.10
CA VAL A 74 -9.63 3.01 5.41
C VAL A 74 -8.46 3.69 6.11
N ASN A 75 -7.79 2.91 6.97
CA ASN A 75 -6.45 3.17 7.45
C ASN A 75 -5.49 2.21 6.75
N ILE A 76 -4.32 2.70 6.36
CA ILE A 76 -3.28 1.88 5.74
C ILE A 76 -1.97 2.06 6.50
N GLU A 77 -1.28 0.94 6.71
CA GLU A 77 0.13 0.90 7.06
C GLU A 77 0.90 0.28 5.90
N PHE A 78 2.02 0.86 5.55
CA PHE A 78 2.87 0.31 4.50
C PHE A 78 4.33 0.49 4.83
N SER A 79 5.17 -0.37 4.25
CA SER A 79 6.61 -0.28 4.38
C SER A 79 7.27 -0.16 3.01
N TYR A 80 8.32 0.63 2.95
CA TYR A 80 9.03 0.91 1.71
C TYR A 80 10.51 1.13 1.99
N ARG A 81 11.29 1.14 0.93
CA ARG A 81 12.71 1.52 0.94
C ARG A 81 13.11 2.05 -0.43
N PHE A 82 14.22 2.76 -0.47
CA PHE A 82 14.80 3.17 -1.74
C PHE A 82 15.73 2.08 -2.27
N ASP A 83 15.73 1.90 -3.59
CA ASP A 83 16.60 0.94 -4.25
C ASP A 83 18.02 1.49 -4.30
N GLU A 84 18.95 0.83 -3.60
CA GLU A 84 20.36 1.23 -3.52
C GLU A 84 20.98 1.40 -4.92
N ALA A 85 20.64 0.52 -5.86
CA ALA A 85 21.21 0.55 -7.22
C ALA A 85 20.72 1.75 -8.05
N ARG A 86 19.63 2.41 -7.65
CA ARG A 86 18.97 3.47 -8.43
C ARG A 86 18.79 4.80 -7.69
N VAL A 87 19.45 4.97 -6.53
CA VAL A 87 19.26 6.19 -5.72
C VAL A 87 19.68 7.47 -6.47
N SER A 88 20.67 7.41 -7.34
CA SER A 88 21.08 8.58 -8.14
C SER A 88 20.00 8.98 -9.14
N GLU A 89 19.35 8.02 -9.76
CA GLU A 89 18.22 8.26 -10.66
C GLU A 89 17.01 8.82 -9.89
N THR A 90 16.72 8.26 -8.73
CA THR A 90 15.66 8.73 -7.83
C THR A 90 15.92 10.17 -7.40
N PHE A 91 17.15 10.49 -7.01
CA PHE A 91 17.56 11.86 -6.67
C PHE A 91 17.25 12.83 -7.82
N ALA A 92 17.62 12.47 -9.05
CA ALA A 92 17.37 13.32 -10.21
C ALA A 92 15.89 13.47 -10.53
N MET A 93 15.11 12.38 -10.48
CA MET A 93 13.66 12.41 -10.72
C MET A 93 12.91 13.32 -9.75
N PHE A 94 13.31 13.33 -8.48
CA PHE A 94 12.67 14.14 -7.46
C PHE A 94 13.40 15.46 -7.17
N LYS A 95 14.27 15.88 -8.07
CA LYS A 95 14.95 17.18 -8.01
C LYS A 95 15.72 17.41 -6.71
N GLY A 96 16.38 16.37 -6.24
CA GLY A 96 17.22 16.43 -5.04
C GLY A 96 16.48 16.43 -3.70
N LYS A 97 15.18 16.18 -3.70
CA LYS A 97 14.41 16.07 -2.45
C LYS A 97 14.92 14.93 -1.59
N SER A 98 14.90 15.12 -0.27
CA SER A 98 15.20 14.07 0.70
C SER A 98 14.19 12.93 0.63
N GLY A 99 14.57 11.75 1.15
CA GLY A 99 13.66 10.60 1.22
C GLY A 99 12.37 10.92 1.98
N GLU A 100 12.47 11.67 3.06
CA GLU A 100 11.30 12.08 3.84
C GLU A 100 10.40 13.05 3.07
N ALA A 101 10.96 14.01 2.35
CA ALA A 101 10.20 14.92 1.51
C ALA A 101 9.51 14.16 0.35
N ILE A 102 10.17 13.18 -0.24
CA ILE A 102 9.58 12.30 -1.25
C ILE A 102 8.42 11.49 -0.65
N LYS A 103 8.59 10.96 0.55
CA LYS A 103 7.52 10.23 1.26
C LYS A 103 6.28 11.11 1.41
N ASP A 104 6.44 12.31 1.95
CA ASP A 104 5.31 13.19 2.26
C ASP A 104 4.64 13.77 1.02
N SER A 105 5.41 14.15 0.00
CA SER A 105 4.90 14.82 -1.21
C SER A 105 4.52 13.88 -2.34
N PHE A 106 5.02 12.66 -2.35
CA PHE A 106 4.81 11.72 -3.45
C PHE A 106 4.34 10.35 -3.00
N ILE A 107 5.05 9.68 -2.09
CA ILE A 107 4.74 8.28 -1.75
C ILE A 107 3.36 8.17 -1.09
N LYS A 108 3.09 8.92 -0.04
CA LYS A 108 1.80 8.90 0.65
C LYS A 108 0.64 9.28 -0.26
N PRO A 109 0.68 10.40 -1.01
CA PRO A 109 -0.39 10.73 -1.95
C PRO A 109 -0.61 9.68 -3.05
N LYS A 110 0.44 9.04 -3.52
CA LYS A 110 0.33 8.00 -4.55
C LYS A 110 -0.21 6.69 -3.99
N VAL A 111 0.13 6.32 -2.77
CA VAL A 111 -0.48 5.17 -2.10
C VAL A 111 -1.99 5.37 -2.02
N VAL A 112 -2.45 6.56 -1.64
CA VAL A 112 -3.87 6.91 -1.62
C VAL A 112 -4.50 6.77 -3.01
N ALA A 113 -3.95 7.45 -4.01
CA ALA A 113 -4.51 7.48 -5.37
C ALA A 113 -4.55 6.10 -6.01
N TRP A 114 -3.48 5.34 -5.91
CA TRP A 114 -3.41 4.01 -6.53
C TRP A 114 -4.23 2.95 -5.78
N THR A 115 -4.39 3.10 -4.47
CA THR A 115 -5.34 2.28 -3.71
C THR A 115 -6.77 2.52 -4.17
N GLN A 116 -7.13 3.78 -4.42
CA GLN A 116 -8.44 4.15 -4.94
C GLN A 116 -8.69 3.56 -6.35
N GLU A 117 -7.69 3.53 -7.20
CA GLU A 117 -7.79 2.91 -8.52
C GLU A 117 -8.07 1.40 -8.45
N VAL A 118 -7.42 0.69 -7.54
CA VAL A 118 -7.65 -0.74 -7.33
C VAL A 118 -9.04 -0.99 -6.75
N SER A 119 -9.41 -0.27 -5.68
CA SER A 119 -10.69 -0.49 -4.98
C SER A 119 -11.91 -0.21 -5.86
N ALA A 120 -11.79 0.70 -6.82
CA ALA A 120 -12.86 1.04 -7.75
C ALA A 120 -13.31 -0.13 -8.63
N ASN A 121 -12.52 -1.19 -8.71
CA ASN A 121 -12.83 -2.39 -9.48
C ASN A 121 -13.65 -3.43 -8.70
N TYR A 122 -13.88 -3.23 -7.40
CA TYR A 122 -14.50 -4.20 -6.51
C TYR A 122 -15.74 -3.63 -5.84
N PRO A 123 -16.82 -4.44 -5.71
CA PRO A 123 -17.97 -4.04 -4.91
C PRO A 123 -17.63 -4.04 -3.42
N VAL A 124 -18.37 -3.26 -2.65
CA VAL A 124 -18.12 -3.10 -1.21
C VAL A 124 -18.11 -4.41 -0.44
N THR A 125 -18.95 -5.38 -0.84
CA THR A 125 -19.00 -6.71 -0.20
C THR A 125 -17.73 -7.52 -0.37
N ASP A 126 -17.01 -7.36 -1.48
CA ASP A 126 -15.74 -8.05 -1.70
C ASP A 126 -14.63 -7.48 -0.82
N ILE A 127 -14.64 -6.18 -0.58
CA ILE A 127 -13.67 -5.50 0.29
C ILE A 127 -13.81 -5.98 1.75
N PHE A 128 -15.03 -6.21 2.22
CA PHE A 128 -15.32 -6.70 3.57
C PHE A 128 -15.35 -8.22 3.70
N GLY A 129 -15.43 -8.93 2.58
CA GLY A 129 -15.70 -10.37 2.55
C GLY A 129 -14.49 -11.21 2.16
N ASP A 130 -14.80 -12.32 1.51
CA ASP A 130 -13.85 -13.39 1.17
C ASP A 130 -12.74 -12.97 0.22
N LYS A 131 -12.96 -11.91 -0.57
CA LYS A 131 -11.98 -11.42 -1.54
C LYS A 131 -10.97 -10.42 -0.98
N ARG A 132 -11.03 -10.09 0.31
CA ARG A 132 -10.12 -9.14 0.94
C ARG A 132 -8.65 -9.53 0.74
N THR A 133 -8.32 -10.81 0.90
CA THR A 133 -6.95 -11.31 0.71
C THR A 133 -6.49 -11.16 -0.74
N GLU A 134 -7.37 -11.47 -1.70
CA GLU A 134 -7.11 -11.30 -3.13
C GLU A 134 -6.90 -9.83 -3.50
N ILE A 135 -7.74 -8.94 -2.96
CA ILE A 135 -7.63 -7.49 -3.17
C ILE A 135 -6.32 -6.95 -2.59
N ASN A 136 -5.93 -7.40 -1.39
CA ASN A 136 -4.65 -7.01 -0.80
C ASN A 136 -3.46 -7.46 -1.66
N ALA A 137 -3.50 -8.67 -2.20
CA ALA A 137 -2.45 -9.19 -3.08
C ALA A 137 -2.36 -8.40 -4.39
N GLU A 138 -3.49 -8.03 -4.98
CA GLU A 138 -3.55 -7.18 -6.17
C GLU A 138 -3.01 -5.78 -5.88
N LEU A 139 -3.38 -5.19 -4.74
CA LEU A 139 -2.89 -3.90 -4.31
C LEU A 139 -1.37 -3.90 -4.12
N ASP A 140 -0.83 -4.92 -3.45
CA ASP A 140 0.61 -5.09 -3.28
C ASP A 140 1.35 -5.11 -4.63
N THR A 141 0.88 -5.92 -5.56
CA THR A 141 1.45 -6.03 -6.91
C THR A 141 1.37 -4.71 -7.65
N TYR A 142 0.21 -4.07 -7.61
CA TYR A 142 -0.03 -2.80 -8.29
C TYR A 142 0.88 -1.69 -7.77
N LEU A 143 0.99 -1.55 -6.45
CA LEU A 143 1.87 -0.54 -5.84
C LEU A 143 3.35 -0.83 -6.11
N ARG A 144 3.79 -2.07 -6.03
CA ARG A 144 5.17 -2.45 -6.35
C ARG A 144 5.55 -2.07 -7.76
N GLU A 145 4.71 -2.40 -8.73
CA GLU A 145 4.95 -2.07 -10.14
C GLU A 145 4.96 -0.56 -10.38
N LYS A 146 4.03 0.17 -9.79
CA LYS A 146 3.93 1.63 -9.96
C LYS A 146 5.11 2.36 -9.35
N PHE A 147 5.56 1.98 -8.17
CA PHE A 147 6.68 2.63 -7.50
C PHE A 147 8.05 2.22 -8.04
N ASP A 148 8.14 1.05 -8.66
CA ASP A 148 9.42 0.53 -9.15
C ASP A 148 10.12 1.49 -10.11
N GLN A 149 9.39 2.12 -11.02
CA GLN A 149 9.94 3.07 -11.98
C GLN A 149 10.61 4.30 -11.32
N TYR A 150 10.32 4.56 -10.06
CA TYR A 150 10.91 5.67 -9.30
C TYR A 150 12.05 5.26 -8.38
N GLY A 151 12.46 3.99 -8.44
CA GLY A 151 13.46 3.46 -7.53
C GLY A 151 12.96 3.29 -6.10
N ILE A 152 11.66 3.16 -5.91
CA ILE A 152 11.01 2.96 -4.61
C ILE A 152 10.46 1.54 -4.58
N ILE A 153 10.85 0.79 -3.53
CA ILE A 153 10.43 -0.60 -3.35
C ILE A 153 9.41 -0.64 -2.23
N ILE A 154 8.22 -1.17 -2.52
CA ILE A 154 7.18 -1.42 -1.52
C ILE A 154 7.37 -2.83 -0.98
N ASP A 155 7.56 -2.96 0.34
CA ASP A 155 7.72 -4.26 1.00
C ASP A 155 6.37 -4.83 1.43
N THR A 156 5.56 -4.06 2.15
CA THR A 156 4.24 -4.50 2.63
C THR A 156 3.21 -3.38 2.57
N VAL A 157 1.95 -3.75 2.34
CA VAL A 157 0.81 -2.83 2.42
C VAL A 157 -0.33 -3.56 3.13
N ASN A 158 -0.88 -2.96 4.19
CA ASN A 158 -1.96 -3.56 4.96
C ASN A 158 -3.05 -2.53 5.27
N PHE A 159 -4.30 -2.90 5.03
CA PHE A 159 -5.43 -2.21 5.62
C PHE A 159 -5.49 -2.55 7.11
N THR A 160 -5.43 -1.55 7.98
CA THR A 160 -5.48 -1.76 9.44
C THR A 160 -6.85 -1.51 10.02
N ASP A 161 -7.68 -0.76 9.32
CA ASP A 161 -9.07 -0.53 9.68
C ASP A 161 -9.87 -0.20 8.42
N ILE A 162 -11.10 -0.72 8.37
CA ILE A 162 -12.02 -0.52 7.25
C ILE A 162 -13.39 -0.22 7.85
N SER A 163 -13.96 0.94 7.54
CA SER A 163 -15.26 1.34 8.04
C SER A 163 -16.16 1.92 6.94
N VAL A 164 -17.45 1.72 7.11
CA VAL A 164 -18.49 2.26 6.24
C VAL A 164 -19.55 2.97 7.11
N ASP A 165 -20.38 3.76 6.47
CA ASP A 165 -21.54 4.35 7.15
C ASP A 165 -22.57 3.26 7.55
N ASP A 166 -23.49 3.62 8.45
CA ASP A 166 -24.47 2.69 9.00
C ASP A 166 -25.40 2.13 7.92
N GLU A 167 -25.80 2.95 6.96
CA GLU A 167 -26.65 2.54 5.84
C GLU A 167 -25.95 1.49 4.96
N THR A 168 -24.70 1.75 4.60
CA THR A 168 -23.88 0.82 3.84
C THR A 168 -23.62 -0.46 4.62
N ALA A 169 -23.32 -0.38 5.90
CA ALA A 169 -23.14 -1.54 6.77
C ALA A 169 -24.40 -2.42 6.81
N ALA A 170 -25.58 -1.83 6.93
CA ALA A 170 -26.85 -2.53 6.90
C ALA A 170 -27.11 -3.22 5.54
N ALA A 171 -26.78 -2.54 4.44
CA ALA A 171 -26.90 -3.12 3.09
C ALA A 171 -25.96 -4.29 2.87
N ILE A 172 -24.73 -4.21 3.37
CA ILE A 172 -23.74 -5.31 3.33
C ILE A 172 -24.28 -6.51 4.12
N GLN A 173 -24.74 -6.29 5.35
CA GLN A 173 -25.26 -7.35 6.21
C GLN A 173 -26.46 -8.06 5.56
N LYS A 174 -27.37 -7.31 4.95
CA LYS A 174 -28.51 -7.87 4.24
C LYS A 174 -28.07 -8.75 3.07
N LYS A 175 -27.09 -8.31 2.29
CA LYS A 175 -26.56 -9.06 1.16
C LYS A 175 -25.83 -10.33 1.60
N VAL A 176 -25.02 -10.24 2.65
CA VAL A 176 -24.31 -11.39 3.23
C VAL A 176 -25.31 -12.42 3.75
N THR A 177 -26.36 -12.00 4.45
CA THR A 177 -27.43 -12.88 4.94
C THR A 177 -28.13 -13.58 3.80
N ALA A 178 -28.48 -12.86 2.73
CA ALA A 178 -29.11 -13.45 1.53
C ALA A 178 -28.21 -14.49 0.86
N GLN A 179 -26.92 -14.23 0.77
CA GLN A 179 -25.94 -15.18 0.22
C GLN A 179 -25.82 -16.45 1.08
N GLN A 180 -25.82 -16.28 2.41
CA GLN A 180 -25.78 -17.41 3.34
C GLN A 180 -27.06 -18.27 3.25
N GLU A 181 -28.22 -17.65 3.13
CA GLU A 181 -29.49 -18.36 2.94
C GLU A 181 -29.52 -19.14 1.62
N LEU A 182 -29.01 -18.52 0.54
CA LEU A 182 -28.91 -19.19 -0.76
C LEU A 182 -27.96 -20.38 -0.70
N GLU A 183 -26.82 -20.24 -0.06
CA GLU A 183 -25.84 -21.31 0.13
C GLU A 183 -26.44 -22.47 0.94
N LEU A 184 -27.14 -22.17 2.03
CA LEU A 184 -27.83 -23.17 2.84
C LEU A 184 -28.89 -23.90 2.03
N ALA A 185 -29.70 -23.18 1.24
CA ALA A 185 -30.70 -23.79 0.36
C ALA A 185 -30.07 -24.72 -0.68
N ASN A 186 -28.92 -24.35 -1.23
CA ASN A 186 -28.16 -25.19 -2.17
C ASN A 186 -27.61 -26.45 -1.48
N ILE A 187 -27.13 -26.34 -0.25
CA ILE A 187 -26.65 -27.49 0.55
C ILE A 187 -27.81 -28.45 0.84
N GLU A 188 -28.96 -27.93 1.27
CA GLU A 188 -30.14 -28.74 1.54
C GLU A 188 -30.64 -29.49 0.28
N LYS A 189 -30.64 -28.80 -0.87
CA LYS A 189 -30.99 -29.40 -2.16
C LYS A 189 -30.02 -30.50 -2.54
N GLN A 190 -28.73 -30.30 -2.36
CA GLN A 190 -27.69 -31.29 -2.60
C GLN A 190 -27.84 -32.52 -1.69
N THR A 191 -28.10 -32.29 -0.40
CA THR A 191 -28.34 -33.34 0.59
C THR A 191 -29.57 -34.17 0.26
N ALA A 192 -30.68 -33.53 -0.15
CA ALA A 192 -31.89 -34.20 -0.58
C ALA A 192 -31.67 -35.07 -1.84
N LYS A 193 -30.85 -34.56 -2.78
CA LYS A 193 -30.48 -35.29 -3.99
C LYS A 193 -29.64 -36.52 -3.69
N VAL A 194 -28.65 -36.41 -2.81
CA VAL A 194 -27.83 -37.53 -2.38
C VAL A 194 -28.66 -38.59 -1.65
N GLN A 195 -29.60 -38.17 -0.78
CA GLN A 195 -30.50 -39.09 -0.08
C GLN A 195 -31.42 -39.85 -1.05
N ALA A 196 -31.96 -39.17 -2.06
CA ALA A 196 -32.77 -39.78 -3.10
C ALA A 196 -31.98 -40.81 -3.90
N GLU A 197 -30.71 -40.58 -4.21
CA GLU A 197 -29.84 -41.54 -4.89
C GLU A 197 -29.59 -42.78 -4.03
N LYS A 198 -29.32 -42.58 -2.71
CA LYS A 198 -29.20 -43.72 -1.77
C LYS A 198 -30.44 -44.58 -1.66
N ASP A 199 -31.62 -43.96 -1.67
CA ASP A 199 -32.91 -44.69 -1.61
C ASP A 199 -33.21 -45.47 -2.88
N ARG A 200 -32.56 -45.13 -4.02
CA ARG A 200 -32.69 -45.88 -5.29
C ARG A 200 -31.79 -47.09 -5.38
N GLU A 201 -30.69 -47.14 -4.60
CA GLU A 201 -29.71 -48.23 -4.61
C GLU A 201 -30.06 -49.40 -3.67
N VAL A 202 -31.20 -49.33 -3.00
CA VAL A 202 -31.67 -50.39 -2.07
C VAL A 202 -32.70 -51.31 -2.76
#